data_ed6390bb238dc1659e544aaafc6fc46e
#
_entry.id   ed6390bb238dc1659e544aaafc6fc46e
#
_cell.length_a   1.000
_cell.length_b   1.000
_cell.length_c   1.000
_cell.angle_alpha   90.00
_cell.angle_beta   90.00
_cell.angle_gamma   90.00
#
_symmetry.space_group_name_H-M   'P 1'
#
loop_
_entity.id
_entity.type
_entity.pdbx_description
1 polymer ?
#
loop_
_entity_poly.entity_id
_entity_poly.type
_entity_poly.pdbx_seq_one_letter_code
_entity_poly.pdbx_strand_id
1 'polypeptide(L)'
;MCSSDLPYRYTEGGSISTPFYCHLCDIMAKFAELLGLQDDVDHFLFCKRFATNAYNAMFFDVATANYENGSVTANLLPLAFGMIPEEWEGDVFANILNMTENRFGGHVSTGVVGIQQLMRTLTDRGRADLALKFATDDTYPSWGYMVRNGATTIWELWNGNTADPSMNSGNHVMLLGDLILWEYEYLGGIRALEPGYSKILIKPTFIDGLDTVRCAYESVSGRIESNWRRDGDMMIGEILIPANTTAEVWLPGDDEVRKFGSGRHTLFTRVR
;
A
#
# COMPACT_ATOMS: atom_id res chain seq x y z
N MET A 1 14.65 15.97 -1.90
CA MET A 1 15.36 14.70 -1.70
C MET A 1 14.99 14.20 -0.33
N CYS A 2 14.06 13.28 -0.23
CA CYS A 2 13.73 12.62 1.03
C CYS A 2 14.83 11.61 1.32
N SER A 3 15.82 12.05 2.06
CA SER A 3 16.87 11.16 2.48
C SER A 3 16.43 10.48 3.76
N SER A 4 16.20 9.22 3.72
CA SER A 4 16.29 8.45 4.94
C SER A 4 17.75 8.44 5.42
N ASP A 5 17.96 8.50 6.71
CA ASP A 5 19.29 8.22 7.31
C ASP A 5 19.65 6.74 7.18
N LEU A 6 18.88 6.00 6.41
CA LEU A 6 19.10 4.59 6.13
C LEU A 6 20.25 4.43 5.12
N PRO A 7 21.09 3.41 5.27
CA PRO A 7 22.34 3.24 4.50
C PRO A 7 22.15 3.02 2.99
N TYR A 8 20.92 3.02 2.48
CA TYR A 8 20.60 2.85 1.06
C TYR A 8 20.02 4.11 0.44
N ARG A 9 20.77 5.19 0.49
CA ARG A 9 20.42 6.47 -0.15
C ARG A 9 20.45 6.45 -1.68
N TYR A 10 20.95 5.40 -2.31
CA TYR A 10 21.37 5.42 -3.70
C TYR A 10 20.78 4.29 -4.54
N THR A 11 19.46 4.19 -4.54
CA THR A 11 18.79 3.53 -5.66
C THR A 11 18.96 4.44 -6.86
N GLU A 12 19.49 3.94 -7.96
CA GLU A 12 19.77 4.74 -9.15
C GLU A 12 18.49 5.40 -9.69
N GLY A 13 18.60 6.65 -10.18
CA GLY A 13 17.45 7.41 -10.65
C GLY A 13 16.64 6.70 -11.74
N GLY A 14 17.29 5.97 -12.63
CA GLY A 14 16.65 5.15 -13.66
C GLY A 14 15.83 4.00 -13.08
N SER A 15 16.32 3.36 -12.01
CA SER A 15 15.61 2.26 -11.35
C SER A 15 14.39 2.73 -10.53
N ILE A 16 14.29 4.02 -10.21
CA ILE A 16 13.12 4.63 -9.58
C ILE A 16 12.15 5.18 -10.63
N SER A 17 12.65 5.98 -11.56
CA SER A 17 11.78 6.71 -12.50
C SER A 17 11.10 5.82 -13.52
N THR A 18 11.75 4.74 -13.97
CA THR A 18 11.16 3.84 -14.97
C THR A 18 9.93 3.09 -14.46
N PRO A 19 9.89 2.52 -13.24
CA PRO A 19 8.66 1.95 -12.70
C PRO A 19 7.50 2.96 -12.62
N PHE A 20 7.76 4.20 -12.20
CA PHE A 20 6.73 5.23 -12.22
C PHE A 20 6.27 5.61 -13.63
N TYR A 21 7.18 5.65 -14.61
CA TYR A 21 6.80 5.83 -16.01
C TYR A 21 5.88 4.71 -16.49
N CYS A 22 6.20 3.45 -16.19
CA CYS A 22 5.36 2.31 -16.53
C CYS A 22 3.97 2.40 -15.85
N HIS A 23 3.93 2.82 -14.58
CA HIS A 23 2.67 3.06 -13.86
C HIS A 23 1.85 4.19 -14.48
N LEU A 24 2.50 5.29 -14.89
CA LEU A 24 1.82 6.38 -15.63
C LEU A 24 1.28 5.90 -16.97
N CYS A 25 1.98 5.05 -17.70
CA CYS A 25 1.46 4.44 -18.93
C CYS A 25 0.17 3.64 -18.68
N ASP A 26 0.09 2.87 -17.57
CA ASP A 26 -1.16 2.18 -17.20
C ASP A 26 -2.31 3.15 -16.92
N ILE A 27 -2.04 4.23 -16.22
CA ILE A 27 -3.04 5.27 -15.93
C ILE A 27 -3.50 5.93 -17.24
N MET A 28 -2.58 6.28 -18.10
CA MET A 28 -2.89 6.91 -19.39
C MET A 28 -3.69 5.97 -20.32
N ALA A 29 -3.35 4.68 -20.34
CA ALA A 29 -4.11 3.69 -21.10
C ALA A 29 -5.58 3.61 -20.60
N LYS A 30 -5.80 3.60 -19.28
CA LYS A 30 -7.15 3.63 -18.69
C LYS A 30 -7.92 4.91 -19.02
N PHE A 31 -7.26 6.07 -19.02
CA PHE A 31 -7.90 7.32 -19.46
C PHE A 31 -8.27 7.28 -20.95
N ALA A 32 -7.38 6.77 -21.80
CA ALA A 32 -7.64 6.62 -23.22
C ALA A 32 -8.83 5.66 -23.47
N GLU A 33 -8.90 4.55 -22.74
CA GLU A 33 -10.03 3.60 -22.78
C GLU A 33 -11.36 4.28 -22.42
N LEU A 34 -11.40 5.06 -21.32
CA LEU A 34 -12.57 5.82 -20.92
C LEU A 34 -13.04 6.85 -21.96
N LEU A 35 -12.10 7.38 -22.74
CA LEU A 35 -12.35 8.34 -23.81
C LEU A 35 -12.65 7.68 -25.17
N GLY A 36 -12.55 6.35 -25.27
CA GLY A 36 -12.72 5.60 -26.52
C GLY A 36 -11.59 5.79 -27.53
N LEU A 37 -10.38 6.15 -27.08
CA LEU A 37 -9.20 6.41 -27.90
C LEU A 37 -8.31 5.16 -28.00
N GLN A 38 -8.71 4.18 -28.82
CA GLN A 38 -8.06 2.87 -28.88
C GLN A 38 -6.58 2.94 -29.30
N ASP A 39 -6.23 3.80 -30.26
CA ASP A 39 -4.86 3.97 -30.71
C ASP A 39 -3.94 4.45 -29.56
N ASP A 40 -4.44 5.33 -28.68
CA ASP A 40 -3.71 5.79 -27.50
C ASP A 40 -3.59 4.69 -26.43
N VAL A 41 -4.63 3.85 -26.23
CA VAL A 41 -4.54 2.66 -25.36
C VAL A 41 -3.38 1.78 -25.80
N ASP A 42 -3.35 1.41 -27.10
CA ASP A 42 -2.33 0.54 -27.68
C ASP A 42 -0.93 1.17 -27.57
N HIS A 43 -0.83 2.47 -27.80
CA HIS A 43 0.42 3.23 -27.67
C HIS A 43 0.97 3.17 -26.23
N PHE A 44 0.15 3.50 -25.19
CA PHE A 44 0.62 3.50 -23.81
C PHE A 44 0.96 2.11 -23.30
N LEU A 45 0.20 1.09 -23.66
CA LEU A 45 0.51 -0.30 -23.33
C LEU A 45 1.79 -0.78 -24.02
N PHE A 46 2.04 -0.36 -25.27
CA PHE A 46 3.32 -0.61 -25.95
C PHE A 46 4.48 0.06 -25.23
N CYS A 47 4.36 1.33 -24.86
CA CYS A 47 5.39 2.06 -24.13
C CYS A 47 5.71 1.38 -22.80
N LYS A 48 4.69 0.98 -22.02
CA LYS A 48 4.89 0.22 -20.79
C LYS A 48 5.69 -1.05 -21.02
N ARG A 49 5.24 -1.89 -21.97
CA ARG A 49 5.89 -3.17 -22.26
C ARG A 49 7.34 -2.99 -22.70
N PHE A 50 7.60 -2.01 -23.57
CA PHE A 50 8.96 -1.71 -24.05
C PHE A 50 9.86 -1.27 -22.89
N ALA A 51 9.40 -0.33 -22.04
CA ALA A 51 10.15 0.16 -20.90
C ALA A 51 10.38 -0.95 -19.85
N THR A 52 9.37 -1.80 -19.58
CA THR A 52 9.49 -2.96 -18.67
C THR A 52 10.57 -3.93 -19.14
N ASN A 53 10.59 -4.27 -20.44
CA ASN A 53 11.61 -5.18 -20.97
C ASN A 53 13.02 -4.59 -20.86
N ALA A 54 13.19 -3.31 -21.21
CA ALA A 54 14.47 -2.63 -21.08
C ALA A 54 14.92 -2.53 -19.62
N TYR A 55 13.99 -2.25 -18.70
CA TYR A 55 14.24 -2.18 -17.26
C TYR A 55 14.71 -3.53 -16.71
N ASN A 56 14.02 -4.62 -17.03
CA ASN A 56 14.42 -5.95 -16.58
C ASN A 56 15.79 -6.36 -17.16
N ALA A 57 16.06 -6.06 -18.43
CA ALA A 57 17.37 -6.33 -19.01
C ALA A 57 18.53 -5.55 -18.38
N MET A 58 18.23 -4.36 -17.83
CA MET A 58 19.25 -3.47 -17.27
C MET A 58 19.47 -3.70 -15.76
N PHE A 59 18.42 -3.91 -15.01
CA PHE A 59 18.42 -3.84 -13.53
C PHE A 59 18.17 -5.18 -12.84
N PHE A 60 17.61 -6.18 -13.51
CA PHE A 60 17.28 -7.46 -12.87
C PHE A 60 18.47 -8.43 -12.91
N ASP A 61 18.91 -8.84 -11.74
CA ASP A 61 19.91 -9.90 -11.57
C ASP A 61 19.23 -11.25 -11.32
N VAL A 62 19.22 -12.11 -12.33
CA VAL A 62 18.64 -13.46 -12.28
C VAL A 62 19.31 -14.35 -11.24
N ALA A 63 20.62 -14.15 -10.97
CA ALA A 63 21.34 -14.99 -10.01
C ALA A 63 20.92 -14.77 -8.56
N THR A 64 20.45 -13.56 -8.24
CA THR A 64 20.06 -13.18 -6.88
C THR A 64 18.56 -12.85 -6.75
N ALA A 65 17.83 -12.80 -7.85
CA ALA A 65 16.46 -12.32 -7.94
C ALA A 65 16.28 -10.91 -7.32
N ASN A 66 17.25 -10.02 -7.56
CA ASN A 66 17.21 -8.65 -7.08
C ASN A 66 17.26 -7.66 -8.24
N TYR A 67 16.70 -6.49 -7.99
CA TYR A 67 16.84 -5.33 -8.86
C TYR A 67 17.90 -4.38 -8.34
N GLU A 68 18.76 -3.90 -9.24
CA GLU A 68 19.80 -2.90 -9.00
C GLU A 68 20.66 -3.28 -7.76
N ASN A 69 20.58 -2.52 -6.67
CA ASN A 69 21.37 -2.75 -5.43
C ASN A 69 20.69 -3.67 -4.40
N GLY A 70 19.55 -4.27 -4.76
CA GLY A 70 18.79 -5.16 -3.87
C GLY A 70 18.12 -4.45 -2.68
N SER A 71 18.03 -3.11 -2.68
CA SER A 71 17.30 -2.39 -1.65
C SER A 71 15.81 -2.72 -1.68
N VAL A 72 15.13 -2.54 -0.54
CA VAL A 72 13.67 -2.74 -0.50
C VAL A 72 12.97 -1.91 -1.57
N THR A 73 13.34 -0.64 -1.77
CA THR A 73 12.72 0.22 -2.80
C THR A 73 13.00 -0.27 -4.22
N ALA A 74 14.23 -0.74 -4.51
CA ALA A 74 14.60 -1.24 -5.84
C ALA A 74 13.80 -2.48 -6.24
N ASN A 75 13.55 -3.39 -5.30
CA ASN A 75 12.74 -4.59 -5.51
C ASN A 75 11.23 -4.29 -5.48
N LEU A 76 10.82 -3.36 -4.63
CA LEU A 76 9.41 -3.06 -4.37
C LEU A 76 8.71 -2.39 -5.56
N LEU A 77 9.34 -1.38 -6.18
CA LEU A 77 8.69 -0.60 -7.23
C LEU A 77 8.32 -1.46 -8.45
N PRO A 78 9.23 -2.27 -9.04
CA PRO A 78 8.85 -3.14 -10.14
C PRO A 78 7.81 -4.19 -9.73
N LEU A 79 7.84 -4.67 -8.47
CA LEU A 79 6.85 -5.61 -7.96
C LEU A 79 5.46 -4.95 -7.85
N ALA A 80 5.38 -3.77 -7.26
CA ALA A 80 4.13 -3.03 -7.06
C ALA A 80 3.47 -2.61 -8.38
N PHE A 81 4.25 -2.36 -9.41
CA PHE A 81 3.75 -1.90 -10.71
C PHE A 81 3.68 -3.01 -11.79
N GLY A 82 3.81 -4.29 -11.37
CA GLY A 82 3.60 -5.44 -12.25
C GLY A 82 4.60 -5.51 -13.40
N MET A 83 5.87 -5.24 -13.12
CA MET A 83 6.94 -5.25 -14.11
C MET A 83 7.82 -6.51 -14.02
N ILE A 84 7.66 -7.30 -12.97
CA ILE A 84 8.45 -8.51 -12.73
C ILE A 84 7.83 -9.68 -13.51
N PRO A 85 8.62 -10.52 -14.20
CA PRO A 85 8.11 -11.78 -14.73
C PRO A 85 7.51 -12.65 -13.61
N GLU A 86 6.36 -13.27 -13.89
CA GLU A 86 5.55 -13.99 -12.87
C GLU A 86 6.37 -15.02 -12.09
N GLU A 87 7.25 -15.73 -12.77
CA GLU A 87 8.13 -16.75 -12.16
C GLU A 87 9.10 -16.20 -11.10
N TRP A 88 9.39 -14.89 -11.09
CA TRP A 88 10.33 -14.26 -10.16
C TRP A 88 9.66 -13.44 -9.05
N GLU A 89 8.36 -13.20 -9.13
CA GLU A 89 7.66 -12.37 -8.13
C GLU A 89 7.82 -12.89 -6.70
N GLY A 90 7.76 -14.20 -6.52
CA GLY A 90 7.94 -14.84 -5.22
C GLY A 90 9.32 -14.62 -4.63
N ASP A 91 10.37 -14.80 -5.44
CA ASP A 91 11.75 -14.66 -4.99
C ASP A 91 12.10 -13.19 -4.70
N VAL A 92 11.65 -12.26 -5.54
CA VAL A 92 11.82 -10.81 -5.30
C VAL A 92 11.10 -10.39 -4.02
N PHE A 93 9.89 -10.89 -3.78
CA PHE A 93 9.17 -10.59 -2.54
C PHE A 93 9.86 -11.19 -1.33
N ALA A 94 10.39 -12.42 -1.43
CA ALA A 94 11.20 -13.04 -0.36
C ALA A 94 12.45 -12.21 -0.03
N ASN A 95 13.10 -11.61 -1.03
CA ASN A 95 14.22 -10.70 -0.82
C ASN A 95 13.80 -9.42 -0.08
N ILE A 96 12.63 -8.83 -0.40
CA ILE A 96 12.07 -7.69 0.34
C ILE A 96 11.86 -8.08 1.82
N LEU A 97 11.27 -9.24 2.09
CA LEU A 97 11.05 -9.72 3.46
C LEU A 97 12.36 -9.97 4.20
N ASN A 98 13.31 -10.65 3.56
CA ASN A 98 14.63 -10.92 4.14
C ASN A 98 15.38 -9.64 4.52
N MET A 99 15.34 -8.63 3.64
CA MET A 99 15.91 -7.31 3.94
C MET A 99 15.20 -6.66 5.12
N THR A 100 13.87 -6.63 5.11
CA THR A 100 13.06 -6.00 6.16
C THR A 100 13.26 -6.68 7.51
N GLU A 101 13.15 -8.00 7.58
CA GLU A 101 13.15 -8.74 8.84
C GLU A 101 14.56 -8.96 9.39
N ASN A 102 15.49 -9.42 8.54
CA ASN A 102 16.81 -9.86 9.01
C ASN A 102 17.84 -8.72 9.02
N ARG A 103 17.79 -7.81 8.06
CA ARG A 103 18.76 -6.72 7.99
C ARG A 103 18.31 -5.49 8.77
N PHE A 104 17.02 -5.16 8.72
CA PHE A 104 16.45 -3.99 9.39
C PHE A 104 15.63 -4.34 10.64
N GLY A 105 15.64 -5.59 11.10
CA GLY A 105 14.99 -6.01 12.36
C GLY A 105 13.46 -5.84 12.36
N GLY A 106 12.83 -5.90 11.19
CA GLY A 106 11.40 -5.67 11.04
C GLY A 106 11.02 -4.19 11.09
N HIS A 107 11.95 -3.28 10.78
CA HIS A 107 11.68 -1.85 10.66
C HIS A 107 11.56 -1.41 9.21
N VAL A 108 10.93 -0.27 9.02
CA VAL A 108 10.84 0.35 7.69
C VAL A 108 12.23 0.76 7.19
N SER A 109 12.53 0.45 5.94
CA SER A 109 13.84 0.75 5.33
C SER A 109 13.71 1.56 4.02
N THR A 110 12.55 2.16 3.81
CA THR A 110 12.25 2.98 2.65
C THR A 110 12.04 4.43 3.03
N GLY A 111 12.39 5.34 2.12
CA GLY A 111 11.96 6.73 2.17
C GLY A 111 10.59 6.93 1.51
N VAL A 112 10.21 8.19 1.30
CA VAL A 112 8.91 8.61 0.75
C VAL A 112 8.52 7.90 -0.54
N VAL A 113 9.47 7.61 -1.42
CA VAL A 113 9.21 6.96 -2.72
C VAL A 113 8.80 5.49 -2.57
N GLY A 114 9.42 4.78 -1.65
CA GLY A 114 9.14 3.35 -1.43
C GLY A 114 7.97 3.11 -0.49
N ILE A 115 7.80 3.95 0.54
CA ILE A 115 6.80 3.70 1.57
C ILE A 115 5.37 3.69 1.01
N GLN A 116 5.10 4.47 -0.04
CA GLN A 116 3.79 4.54 -0.69
C GLN A 116 3.31 3.19 -1.23
N GLN A 117 4.23 2.31 -1.59
CA GLN A 117 3.89 0.99 -2.12
C GLN A 117 4.11 -0.12 -1.09
N LEU A 118 4.97 0.11 -0.08
CA LEU A 118 5.40 -0.94 0.85
C LEU A 118 4.25 -1.49 1.68
N MET A 119 3.46 -0.63 2.32
CA MET A 119 2.35 -1.03 3.18
C MET A 119 1.31 -1.87 2.43
N ARG A 120 0.99 -1.45 1.22
CA ARG A 120 0.02 -2.12 0.33
C ARG A 120 0.56 -3.46 -0.15
N THR A 121 1.78 -3.47 -0.70
CA THR A 121 2.40 -4.70 -1.22
C THR A 121 2.57 -5.75 -0.14
N LEU A 122 2.99 -5.37 1.06
CA LEU A 122 3.07 -6.30 2.20
C LEU A 122 1.69 -6.88 2.53
N THR A 123 0.67 -6.04 2.61
CA THR A 123 -0.69 -6.48 2.98
C THR A 123 -1.31 -7.37 1.90
N ASP A 124 -1.20 -6.99 0.63
CA ASP A 124 -1.72 -7.78 -0.50
C ASP A 124 -1.04 -9.15 -0.64
N ARG A 125 0.21 -9.27 -0.13
CA ARG A 125 0.98 -10.52 -0.13
C ARG A 125 1.01 -11.22 1.23
N GLY A 126 0.04 -10.92 2.11
CA GLY A 126 -0.19 -11.65 3.37
C GLY A 126 0.73 -11.28 4.52
N ARG A 127 1.44 -10.14 4.45
CA ARG A 127 2.32 -9.63 5.50
C ARG A 127 1.82 -8.31 6.09
N ALA A 128 0.51 -8.23 6.35
CA ALA A 128 -0.12 -7.11 7.04
C ALA A 128 0.42 -6.90 8.47
N ASP A 129 0.95 -7.96 9.09
CA ASP A 129 1.66 -7.92 10.36
C ASP A 129 2.84 -6.93 10.35
N LEU A 130 3.67 -6.96 9.30
CA LEU A 130 4.77 -6.01 9.14
C LEU A 130 4.27 -4.59 8.89
N ALA A 131 3.23 -4.43 8.08
CA ALA A 131 2.62 -3.12 7.85
C ALA A 131 2.10 -2.50 9.16
N LEU A 132 1.38 -3.29 9.99
CA LEU A 132 0.93 -2.85 11.30
C LEU A 132 2.11 -2.51 12.23
N LYS A 133 3.17 -3.33 12.21
CA LYS A 133 4.38 -3.06 12.98
C LYS A 133 5.00 -1.71 12.59
N PHE A 134 5.12 -1.38 11.31
CA PHE A 134 5.65 -0.07 10.87
C PHE A 134 4.81 1.11 11.37
N ALA A 135 3.49 0.94 11.45
CA ALA A 135 2.59 1.97 11.96
C ALA A 135 2.71 2.17 13.46
N THR A 136 2.87 1.09 14.23
CA THR A 136 2.68 1.08 15.69
C THR A 136 3.93 0.89 16.52
N ASP A 137 5.03 0.37 15.95
CA ASP A 137 6.30 0.19 16.68
C ASP A 137 6.80 1.55 17.20
N ASP A 138 7.18 1.62 18.47
CA ASP A 138 7.66 2.85 19.12
C ASP A 138 9.19 3.02 19.03
N THR A 139 9.86 2.10 18.35
CA THR A 139 11.30 2.13 18.07
C THR A 139 11.60 2.65 16.67
N TYR A 140 12.80 3.21 16.49
CA TYR A 140 13.25 3.79 15.22
C TYR A 140 13.61 2.74 14.18
N PRO A 141 13.23 2.94 12.91
CA PRO A 141 12.31 3.94 12.35
C PRO A 141 10.87 3.43 12.21
N SER A 142 9.90 4.26 12.57
CA SER A 142 8.47 3.95 12.47
C SER A 142 7.61 5.21 12.68
N TRP A 143 6.31 5.16 12.36
CA TRP A 143 5.39 6.25 12.73
C TRP A 143 5.15 6.30 14.24
N GLY A 144 5.06 5.15 14.93
CA GLY A 144 4.95 5.10 16.38
C GLY A 144 6.14 5.77 17.09
N TYR A 145 7.35 5.62 16.56
CA TYR A 145 8.52 6.35 17.03
C TYR A 145 8.34 7.87 16.93
N MET A 146 7.81 8.38 15.82
CA MET A 146 7.53 9.81 15.67
C MET A 146 6.56 10.31 16.76
N VAL A 147 5.45 9.58 16.96
CA VAL A 147 4.46 9.90 17.99
C VAL A 147 5.08 9.89 19.39
N ARG A 148 5.84 8.86 19.73
CA ARG A 148 6.53 8.73 21.03
C ARG A 148 7.50 9.88 21.32
N ASN A 149 8.11 10.43 20.25
CA ASN A 149 9.05 11.55 20.36
C ASN A 149 8.39 12.92 20.17
N GLY A 150 7.06 13.01 20.31
CA GLY A 150 6.31 14.27 20.35
C GLY A 150 5.96 14.86 19.00
N ALA A 151 5.97 14.07 17.93
CA ALA A 151 5.47 14.52 16.62
C ALA A 151 3.98 14.85 16.73
N THR A 152 3.60 16.05 16.28
CA THR A 152 2.21 16.48 16.11
C THR A 152 1.73 16.33 14.66
N THR A 153 2.67 16.14 13.74
CA THR A 153 2.48 15.85 12.33
C THR A 153 3.54 14.85 11.87
N ILE A 154 3.43 14.33 10.66
CA ILE A 154 4.45 13.43 10.10
C ILE A 154 5.71 14.24 9.75
N TRP A 155 6.86 13.75 10.21
CA TRP A 155 8.16 14.32 9.85
C TRP A 155 8.62 13.83 8.47
N GLU A 156 9.45 14.64 7.81
CA GLU A 156 10.06 14.27 6.53
C GLU A 156 11.07 13.13 6.69
N LEU A 157 11.89 13.19 7.74
CA LEU A 157 12.85 12.17 8.08
C LEU A 157 12.32 11.33 9.24
N TRP A 158 12.58 10.03 9.22
CA TRP A 158 12.19 9.14 10.31
C TRP A 158 12.72 9.56 11.68
N ASN A 159 13.89 10.22 11.71
CA ASN A 159 14.54 10.76 12.91
C ASN A 159 14.35 12.29 13.06
N GLY A 160 13.25 12.85 12.64
CA GLY A 160 13.02 14.30 12.61
C GLY A 160 13.27 15.04 13.92
N ASN A 161 13.20 14.34 15.06
CA ASN A 161 13.56 14.88 16.39
C ASN A 161 15.07 15.12 16.59
N THR A 162 15.93 14.46 15.81
CA THR A 162 17.40 14.56 15.89
C THR A 162 18.03 14.99 14.57
N ALA A 163 17.26 15.11 13.51
CA ALA A 163 17.73 15.54 12.19
C ALA A 163 18.13 17.02 12.19
N ASP A 164 19.00 17.39 11.25
CA ASP A 164 19.32 18.78 11.01
C ASP A 164 18.05 19.54 10.58
N PRO A 165 17.65 20.60 11.30
CA PRO A 165 16.44 21.35 10.98
C PRO A 165 16.41 21.96 9.58
N SER A 166 17.59 22.19 8.96
CA SER A 166 17.69 22.70 7.58
C SER A 166 17.40 21.62 6.54
N MET A 167 17.41 20.35 6.94
CA MET A 167 17.24 19.18 6.08
C MET A 167 15.95 18.39 6.38
N ASN A 168 15.12 18.87 7.31
CA ASN A 168 13.94 18.16 7.77
C ASN A 168 12.74 19.11 7.92
N SER A 169 11.62 18.72 7.34
CA SER A 169 10.32 19.35 7.60
C SER A 169 9.60 18.61 8.73
N GLY A 170 9.07 19.36 9.69
CA GLY A 170 8.22 18.82 10.76
C GLY A 170 6.79 18.49 10.30
N ASN A 171 6.45 18.75 9.03
CA ASN A 171 5.12 18.49 8.46
C ASN A 171 5.25 18.00 7.01
N HIS A 172 5.38 16.69 6.82
CA HIS A 172 5.66 16.09 5.53
C HIS A 172 4.49 15.21 5.06
N VAL A 173 3.55 15.83 4.36
CA VAL A 173 2.27 15.23 3.94
C VAL A 173 2.40 13.95 3.11
N MET A 174 3.49 13.76 2.38
CA MET A 174 3.67 12.59 1.51
C MET A 174 3.75 11.27 2.29
N LEU A 175 4.36 11.25 3.47
CA LEU A 175 4.37 10.06 4.33
C LEU A 175 3.03 9.84 5.02
N LEU A 176 2.33 10.92 5.39
CA LEU A 176 1.02 10.85 6.03
C LEU A 176 -0.02 10.19 5.12
N GLY A 177 -0.07 10.61 3.86
CA GLY A 177 -1.10 10.14 2.91
C GLY A 177 -1.10 8.63 2.75
N ASP A 178 0.05 7.99 2.77
CA ASP A 178 0.12 6.55 2.58
C ASP A 178 -0.35 5.76 3.81
N LEU A 179 0.02 6.17 5.02
CA LEU A 179 -0.45 5.54 6.25
C LEU A 179 -1.97 5.60 6.36
N ILE A 180 -2.56 6.78 6.18
CA ILE A 180 -4.02 6.97 6.25
C ILE A 180 -4.73 6.18 5.15
N LEU A 181 -4.19 6.18 3.92
CA LEU A 181 -4.76 5.42 2.84
C LEU A 181 -4.78 3.91 3.16
N TRP A 182 -3.69 3.39 3.74
CA TRP A 182 -3.62 2.00 4.16
C TRP A 182 -4.65 1.68 5.27
N GLU A 183 -4.82 2.57 6.24
CA GLU A 183 -5.84 2.39 7.29
C GLU A 183 -7.26 2.31 6.71
N TYR A 184 -7.62 3.19 5.77
CA TYR A 184 -8.93 3.18 5.14
C TYR A 184 -9.13 1.99 4.21
N GLU A 185 -8.18 1.73 3.31
CA GLU A 185 -8.34 0.74 2.26
C GLU A 185 -8.08 -0.71 2.72
N TYR A 186 -7.30 -0.89 3.78
CA TYR A 186 -6.93 -2.23 4.25
C TYR A 186 -7.51 -2.54 5.63
N LEU A 187 -7.31 -1.72 6.64
CA LEU A 187 -7.88 -2.01 7.96
C LEU A 187 -9.40 -1.85 7.95
N GLY A 188 -9.90 -0.72 7.47
CA GLY A 188 -11.34 -0.51 7.24
C GLY A 188 -11.88 -1.27 6.04
N GLY A 189 -11.02 -1.50 5.04
CA GLY A 189 -11.36 -2.18 3.79
C GLY A 189 -12.23 -1.38 2.84
N ILE A 190 -12.35 -0.06 3.03
CA ILE A 190 -13.24 0.80 2.22
C ILE A 190 -12.51 1.23 0.95
N ARG A 191 -13.00 0.79 -0.23
CA ARG A 191 -12.48 1.19 -1.54
C ARG A 191 -13.62 1.51 -2.50
N ALA A 192 -13.38 2.44 -3.44
CA ALA A 192 -14.30 2.68 -4.53
C ALA A 192 -14.13 1.62 -5.63
N LEU A 193 -15.21 0.91 -5.99
CA LEU A 193 -15.27 0.09 -7.20
C LEU A 193 -15.71 0.91 -8.41
N GLU A 194 -16.50 1.95 -8.18
CA GLU A 194 -16.90 2.90 -9.21
C GLU A 194 -16.72 4.34 -8.71
N PRO A 195 -16.54 5.31 -9.59
CA PRO A 195 -16.36 6.72 -9.23
C PRO A 195 -17.43 7.22 -8.26
N GLY A 196 -17.02 8.05 -7.30
CA GLY A 196 -17.92 8.63 -6.31
C GLY A 196 -18.47 7.64 -5.28
N TYR A 197 -17.93 6.42 -5.22
CA TYR A 197 -18.44 5.35 -4.35
C TYR A 197 -19.88 4.93 -4.65
N SER A 198 -20.32 5.04 -5.92
CA SER A 198 -21.62 4.50 -6.36
C SER A 198 -21.68 2.98 -6.15
N LYS A 199 -20.54 2.33 -6.27
CA LYS A 199 -20.32 0.94 -5.87
C LYS A 199 -19.07 0.87 -4.98
N ILE A 200 -19.19 0.22 -3.82
CA ILE A 200 -18.22 0.19 -2.74
C ILE A 200 -17.65 -1.23 -2.62
N LEU A 201 -16.34 -1.36 -2.42
CA LEU A 201 -15.74 -2.58 -1.88
C LEU A 201 -15.53 -2.42 -0.38
N ILE A 202 -15.96 -3.41 0.40
CA ILE A 202 -15.59 -3.56 1.81
C ILE A 202 -14.82 -4.87 1.96
N LYS A 203 -13.49 -4.74 2.07
CA LYS A 203 -12.57 -5.87 2.17
C LYS A 203 -11.55 -5.60 3.29
N PRO A 204 -11.95 -5.74 4.55
CA PRO A 204 -11.05 -5.51 5.68
C PRO A 204 -9.96 -6.57 5.76
N THR A 205 -8.81 -6.19 6.27
CA THR A 205 -7.71 -7.09 6.63
C THR A 205 -7.71 -7.29 8.14
N PHE A 206 -7.84 -8.54 8.60
CA PHE A 206 -7.76 -8.86 10.02
C PHE A 206 -6.34 -9.25 10.39
N ILE A 207 -5.79 -8.58 11.37
CA ILE A 207 -4.40 -8.74 11.82
C ILE A 207 -4.42 -9.18 13.28
N ASP A 208 -3.61 -10.17 13.62
CA ASP A 208 -3.50 -10.62 15.01
C ASP A 208 -2.95 -9.51 15.91
N GLY A 209 -3.58 -9.33 17.06
CA GLY A 209 -3.28 -8.24 17.98
C GLY A 209 -4.04 -6.94 17.70
N LEU A 210 -4.81 -6.86 16.60
CA LEU A 210 -5.70 -5.74 16.29
C LEU A 210 -7.16 -6.19 16.43
N ASP A 211 -7.72 -6.02 17.63
CA ASP A 211 -9.04 -6.56 17.97
C ASP A 211 -10.20 -5.65 17.57
N THR A 212 -9.94 -4.38 17.28
CA THR A 212 -11.00 -3.43 16.94
C THR A 212 -10.53 -2.44 15.88
N VAL A 213 -11.33 -2.28 14.84
CA VAL A 213 -11.18 -1.24 13.81
C VAL A 213 -12.47 -0.46 13.70
N ARG A 214 -12.40 0.85 13.70
CA ARG A 214 -13.52 1.75 13.40
C ARG A 214 -13.13 2.68 12.28
N CYS A 215 -13.81 2.56 11.15
CA CYS A 215 -13.51 3.33 9.95
C CYS A 215 -14.80 3.94 9.40
N ALA A 216 -14.75 5.23 9.09
CA ALA A 216 -15.84 5.94 8.48
C ALA A 216 -15.32 6.93 7.44
N TYR A 217 -15.98 6.98 6.28
CA TYR A 217 -15.63 7.85 5.17
C TYR A 217 -16.84 8.60 4.66
N GLU A 218 -16.73 9.92 4.53
CA GLU A 218 -17.79 10.76 3.97
C GLU A 218 -17.63 10.86 2.45
N SER A 219 -18.36 10.03 1.72
CA SER A 219 -18.38 10.06 0.26
C SER A 219 -19.41 11.08 -0.27
N VAL A 220 -19.35 11.36 -1.58
CA VAL A 220 -20.36 12.20 -2.25
C VAL A 220 -21.77 11.60 -2.18
N SER A 221 -21.90 10.29 -1.97
CA SER A 221 -23.17 9.58 -1.81
C SER A 221 -23.61 9.49 -0.35
N GLY A 222 -22.78 9.92 0.59
CA GLY A 222 -23.03 9.87 2.03
C GLY A 222 -21.99 9.05 2.79
N ARG A 223 -22.26 8.87 4.08
CA ARG A 223 -21.36 8.22 5.01
C ARG A 223 -21.30 6.71 4.79
N ILE A 224 -20.07 6.19 4.68
CA ILE A 224 -19.74 4.77 4.65
C ILE A 224 -19.10 4.43 6.00
N GLU A 225 -19.53 3.34 6.64
CA GLU A 225 -18.87 2.83 7.85
C GLU A 225 -18.47 1.37 7.67
N SER A 226 -17.31 1.02 8.21
CA SER A 226 -16.78 -0.34 8.28
C SER A 226 -16.13 -0.53 9.64
N ASN A 227 -16.87 -1.10 10.59
CA ASN A 227 -16.47 -1.26 11.97
C ASN A 227 -16.37 -2.74 12.30
N TRP A 228 -15.25 -3.17 12.88
CA TRP A 228 -14.95 -4.57 13.17
C TRP A 228 -14.47 -4.73 14.60
N ARG A 229 -14.91 -5.80 15.25
CA ARG A 229 -14.40 -6.21 16.56
C ARG A 229 -14.22 -7.73 16.64
N ARG A 230 -13.19 -8.15 17.33
CA ARG A 230 -12.94 -9.56 17.63
C ARG A 230 -13.77 -10.00 18.83
N ASP A 231 -14.30 -11.21 18.78
CA ASP A 231 -14.98 -11.88 19.86
C ASP A 231 -14.59 -13.38 19.81
N GLY A 232 -13.55 -13.74 20.54
CA GLY A 232 -12.92 -15.05 20.45
C GLY A 232 -12.34 -15.34 19.06
N ASP A 233 -12.85 -16.37 18.41
CA ASP A 233 -12.49 -16.78 17.05
C ASP A 233 -13.34 -16.11 15.95
N MET A 234 -14.23 -15.20 16.35
CA MET A 234 -15.12 -14.49 15.45
C MET A 234 -14.71 -13.01 15.29
N MET A 235 -14.83 -12.50 14.05
CA MET A 235 -14.91 -11.07 13.77
C MET A 235 -16.35 -10.67 13.51
N ILE A 236 -16.81 -9.68 14.24
CA ILE A 236 -18.15 -9.11 14.12
C ILE A 236 -18.01 -7.76 13.46
N GLY A 237 -18.69 -7.57 12.33
CA GLY A 237 -18.69 -6.36 11.53
C GLY A 237 -20.02 -5.62 11.56
N GLU A 238 -19.96 -4.30 11.66
CA GLU A 238 -21.09 -3.41 11.41
C GLU A 238 -20.71 -2.48 10.28
N ILE A 239 -21.45 -2.55 9.16
CA ILE A 239 -21.23 -1.70 8.00
C ILE A 239 -22.44 -0.79 7.75
N LEU A 240 -22.16 0.42 7.27
CA LEU A 240 -23.17 1.35 6.76
C LEU A 240 -22.91 1.64 5.29
N ILE A 241 -23.89 1.40 4.47
CA ILE A 241 -23.88 1.68 3.03
C ILE A 241 -24.82 2.84 2.76
N PRO A 242 -24.38 3.95 2.11
CA PRO A 242 -25.20 5.12 1.85
C PRO A 242 -26.40 4.82 0.95
N ALA A 243 -27.37 5.72 0.94
CA ALA A 243 -28.53 5.63 0.04
C ALA A 243 -28.09 5.64 -1.44
N ASN A 244 -28.80 4.90 -2.28
CA ASN A 244 -28.54 4.78 -3.72
C ASN A 244 -27.15 4.22 -4.10
N THR A 245 -26.51 3.51 -3.19
CA THR A 245 -25.24 2.81 -3.43
C THR A 245 -25.37 1.33 -3.13
N THR A 246 -24.41 0.55 -3.62
CA THR A 246 -24.27 -0.87 -3.33
C THR A 246 -22.85 -1.18 -2.84
N ALA A 247 -22.70 -2.26 -2.09
CA ALA A 247 -21.39 -2.73 -1.68
C ALA A 247 -21.18 -4.20 -2.03
N GLU A 248 -19.98 -4.50 -2.46
CA GLU A 248 -19.40 -5.83 -2.48
C GLU A 248 -18.55 -6.02 -1.22
N VAL A 249 -18.88 -7.01 -0.43
CA VAL A 249 -18.16 -7.33 0.81
C VAL A 249 -17.42 -8.63 0.64
N TRP A 250 -16.12 -8.59 0.87
CA TRP A 250 -15.26 -9.76 0.79
C TRP A 250 -14.50 -9.93 2.10
N LEU A 251 -14.93 -10.88 2.92
CA LEU A 251 -14.30 -11.15 4.20
C LEU A 251 -13.23 -12.24 4.06
N PRO A 252 -12.16 -12.21 4.88
CA PRO A 252 -11.20 -13.30 4.92
C PRO A 252 -11.87 -14.66 5.16
N GLY A 253 -11.59 -15.60 4.26
CA GLY A 253 -12.19 -16.95 4.28
C GLY A 253 -13.53 -17.09 3.54
N ASP A 254 -14.06 -16.03 2.94
CA ASP A 254 -15.20 -16.14 2.04
C ASP A 254 -14.79 -16.77 0.69
N ASP A 255 -15.58 -17.70 0.21
CA ASP A 255 -15.41 -18.29 -1.13
C ASP A 255 -16.05 -17.40 -2.21
N GLU A 256 -17.02 -16.56 -1.84
CA GLU A 256 -17.77 -15.69 -2.75
C GLU A 256 -17.95 -14.30 -2.18
N VAL A 257 -18.04 -13.31 -3.08
CA VAL A 257 -18.34 -11.92 -2.74
C VAL A 257 -19.80 -11.78 -2.33
N ARG A 258 -20.05 -11.23 -1.16
CA ARG A 258 -21.40 -10.91 -0.67
C ARG A 258 -21.83 -9.53 -1.19
N LYS A 259 -23.06 -9.38 -1.66
CA LYS A 259 -23.59 -8.09 -2.17
C LYS A 259 -24.63 -7.52 -1.23
N PHE A 260 -24.51 -6.23 -0.94
CA PHE A 260 -25.41 -5.51 -0.04
C PHE A 260 -25.91 -4.23 -0.70
N GLY A 261 -27.20 -3.91 -0.46
CA GLY A 261 -27.76 -2.60 -0.74
C GLY A 261 -27.52 -1.59 0.39
N SER A 262 -28.09 -0.38 0.24
CA SER A 262 -28.02 0.67 1.26
C SER A 262 -28.64 0.24 2.59
N GLY A 263 -28.09 0.78 3.68
CA GLY A 263 -28.52 0.51 5.05
C GLY A 263 -27.40 0.03 5.96
N ARG A 264 -27.77 -0.33 7.20
CA ARG A 264 -26.86 -0.95 8.18
C ARG A 264 -26.96 -2.46 8.09
N HIS A 265 -25.80 -3.13 8.09
CA HIS A 265 -25.74 -4.58 8.07
C HIS A 265 -24.75 -5.08 9.12
N THR A 266 -25.08 -6.21 9.75
CA THR A 266 -24.20 -6.90 10.70
C THR A 266 -23.66 -8.17 10.03
N LEU A 267 -22.36 -8.37 10.14
CA LEU A 267 -21.62 -9.43 9.47
C LEU A 267 -20.83 -10.24 10.49
N PHE A 268 -20.63 -11.50 10.19
CA PHE A 268 -19.86 -12.43 11.02
C PHE A 268 -18.93 -13.23 10.12
N THR A 269 -17.68 -13.41 10.56
CA THR A 269 -16.74 -14.34 9.94
C THR A 269 -15.80 -14.93 10.98
N ARG A 270 -15.30 -16.13 10.76
CA ARG A 270 -14.27 -16.74 11.60
C ARG A 270 -12.90 -16.29 11.15
N VAL A 271 -12.05 -15.96 12.14
CA VAL A 271 -10.62 -15.74 11.92
C VAL A 271 -9.90 -17.04 12.25
N ARG A 272 -9.14 -17.52 11.28
CA ARG A 272 -8.33 -18.72 11.45
C ARG A 272 -6.94 -18.35 11.93
#